data_3dc580b9b6b211ce3be6fd5e75550d42
#
_entry.id   3dc580b9b6b211ce3be6fd5e75550d42
#
_cell.length_a   1.000
_cell.length_b   1.000
_cell.length_c   1.000
_cell.angle_alpha   90.00
_cell.angle_beta   90.00
_cell.angle_gamma   90.00
#
_symmetry.space_group_name_H-M   'P 1'
#
loop_
_entity.id
_entity.type
_entity.pdbx_description
1 polymer ?
#
loop_
_entity_poly.entity_id
_entity_poly.type
_entity_poly.pdbx_seq_one_letter_code
_entity_poly.pdbx_strand_id
1 'polypeptide(L)'
;KEINHDNGSNLNKRVLKVLNNVNIIIANSEFTKNLALDKGVNSNLIKVINPGVDDIKEIGKQNLKKADDLLINKSPRLITVSRFDKRKNHAKVMMSIRNLKTKYPNIIYTCIGYGEEEEKLKRLCRELIIEDQVLFLKGISEELKNALISKSDIFLMPSIIHEKSVEGFGISFIEAAQYGIPSIGGKDGGASDAIIHEKTGLICDGNNLDEIYNSINKLLENKTYIEYGGAAKENSRNFLWSKIIENYKRIL
;
A
#
# COMPACT_ATOMS: atom_id res chain seq x y z
N LYS A 1 -3.19 -11.69 10.65
CA LYS A 1 -3.87 -12.99 10.94
C LYS A 1 -3.48 -13.52 12.32
N GLU A 2 -2.24 -13.46 12.70
CA GLU A 2 -1.67 -14.16 13.86
C GLU A 2 -2.31 -13.74 15.19
N ILE A 3 -2.74 -12.52 15.32
CA ILE A 3 -3.38 -12.00 16.55
C ILE A 3 -4.90 -11.88 16.42
N ASN A 4 -5.46 -11.84 15.22
CA ASN A 4 -6.87 -11.58 14.98
C ASN A 4 -7.73 -12.87 15.01
N HIS A 5 -7.67 -13.61 16.10
CA HIS A 5 -8.48 -14.81 16.36
C HIS A 5 -9.78 -14.46 17.10
N ASP A 6 -10.76 -15.37 17.04
CA ASP A 6 -12.00 -15.20 17.78
C ASP A 6 -11.73 -15.14 19.29
N ASN A 7 -12.31 -14.17 19.95
CA ASN A 7 -12.14 -13.97 21.40
C ASN A 7 -12.59 -15.24 22.16
N GLY A 8 -11.73 -15.67 23.10
CA GLY A 8 -12.01 -16.87 23.90
C GLY A 8 -11.70 -18.20 23.22
N SER A 9 -11.32 -18.23 21.93
CA SER A 9 -10.86 -19.47 21.28
C SER A 9 -9.57 -19.98 21.91
N ASN A 10 -9.30 -21.29 21.80
CA ASN A 10 -8.09 -21.90 22.32
C ASN A 10 -6.81 -21.24 21.72
N LEU A 11 -6.88 -20.87 20.47
CA LEU A 11 -5.76 -20.19 19.79
C LEU A 11 -5.57 -18.76 20.31
N ASN A 12 -6.66 -18.01 20.50
CA ASN A 12 -6.59 -16.69 21.13
C ASN A 12 -5.98 -16.76 22.53
N LYS A 13 -6.43 -17.71 23.39
CA LYS A 13 -5.88 -17.90 24.73
C LYS A 13 -4.38 -18.21 24.71
N ARG A 14 -3.93 -19.07 23.78
CA ARG A 14 -2.49 -19.41 23.63
C ARG A 14 -1.69 -18.20 23.18
N VAL A 15 -2.14 -17.45 22.19
CA VAL A 15 -1.49 -16.23 21.69
C VAL A 15 -1.38 -15.20 22.81
N LEU A 16 -2.47 -14.93 23.55
CA LEU A 16 -2.46 -14.00 24.68
C LEU A 16 -1.53 -14.42 25.79
N LYS A 17 -1.49 -15.74 26.10
CA LYS A 17 -0.53 -16.26 27.09
C LYS A 17 0.91 -15.98 26.69
N VAL A 18 1.26 -16.13 25.41
CA VAL A 18 2.62 -15.81 24.93
C VAL A 18 2.86 -14.31 25.00
N LEU A 19 1.98 -13.50 24.42
CA LEU A 19 2.16 -12.06 24.32
C LEU A 19 2.23 -11.37 25.71
N ASN A 20 1.48 -11.85 26.69
CA ASN A 20 1.51 -11.26 28.05
C ASN A 20 2.66 -11.78 28.93
N ASN A 21 3.51 -12.70 28.42
CA ASN A 21 4.69 -13.23 29.13
C ASN A 21 6.01 -12.84 28.47
N VAL A 22 6.02 -11.88 27.56
CA VAL A 22 7.24 -11.30 26.98
C VAL A 22 7.58 -9.98 27.67
N ASN A 23 8.83 -9.54 27.58
CA ASN A 23 9.25 -8.25 28.16
C ASN A 23 8.75 -7.06 27.35
N ILE A 24 8.63 -7.21 26.02
CA ILE A 24 8.19 -6.15 25.12
C ILE A 24 7.60 -6.74 23.84
N ILE A 25 6.62 -6.02 23.29
CA ILE A 25 5.98 -6.32 22.00
C ILE A 25 6.18 -5.11 21.09
N ILE A 26 6.71 -5.35 19.90
CA ILE A 26 6.80 -4.32 18.87
C ILE A 26 5.60 -4.48 17.92
N ALA A 27 4.72 -3.51 17.91
CA ALA A 27 3.66 -3.39 16.91
C ALA A 27 4.18 -2.55 15.73
N ASN A 28 3.89 -2.98 14.51
CA ASN A 28 4.35 -2.30 13.30
C ASN A 28 3.53 -1.08 12.91
N SER A 29 2.43 -0.80 13.61
CA SER A 29 1.56 0.37 13.44
C SER A 29 0.71 0.60 14.69
N GLU A 30 0.14 1.80 14.84
CA GLU A 30 -0.85 2.08 15.89
C GLU A 30 -2.10 1.20 15.70
N PHE A 31 -2.50 0.92 14.45
CA PHE A 31 -3.59 -0.01 14.18
C PHE A 31 -3.30 -1.42 14.74
N THR A 32 -2.11 -1.96 14.52
CA THR A 32 -1.72 -3.30 15.02
C THR A 32 -1.62 -3.32 16.55
N LYS A 33 -1.15 -2.23 17.16
CA LYS A 33 -1.17 -2.05 18.62
C LYS A 33 -2.60 -2.08 19.15
N ASN A 34 -3.50 -1.29 18.56
CA ASN A 34 -4.91 -1.25 18.98
C ASN A 34 -5.58 -2.63 18.84
N LEU A 35 -5.30 -3.33 17.73
CA LEU A 35 -5.77 -4.71 17.54
C LEU A 35 -5.26 -5.66 18.66
N ALA A 36 -4.03 -5.47 19.13
CA ALA A 36 -3.49 -6.25 20.25
C ALA A 36 -4.18 -5.90 21.57
N LEU A 37 -4.42 -4.62 21.84
CA LEU A 37 -5.14 -4.15 23.02
C LEU A 37 -6.58 -4.70 23.05
N ASP A 38 -7.30 -4.66 21.94
CA ASP A 38 -8.66 -5.19 21.81
C ASP A 38 -8.73 -6.71 22.07
N LYS A 39 -7.61 -7.42 21.89
CA LYS A 39 -7.49 -8.83 22.22
C LYS A 39 -7.07 -9.12 23.65
N GLY A 40 -6.80 -8.10 24.46
CA GLY A 40 -6.44 -8.25 25.88
C GLY A 40 -4.93 -8.32 26.14
N VAL A 41 -4.10 -7.82 25.24
CA VAL A 41 -2.66 -7.69 25.49
C VAL A 41 -2.40 -6.48 26.39
N ASN A 42 -1.51 -6.63 27.37
CA ASN A 42 -1.16 -5.55 28.31
C ASN A 42 -0.50 -4.38 27.56
N SER A 43 -1.09 -3.20 27.69
CA SER A 43 -0.64 -1.97 27.03
C SER A 43 0.81 -1.57 27.37
N ASN A 44 1.26 -1.85 28.58
CA ASN A 44 2.62 -1.51 29.03
C ASN A 44 3.71 -2.28 28.28
N LEU A 45 3.36 -3.42 27.70
CA LEU A 45 4.29 -4.26 26.93
C LEU A 45 4.42 -3.79 25.47
N ILE A 46 3.48 -2.99 24.94
CA ILE A 46 3.42 -2.69 23.52
C ILE A 46 4.10 -1.36 23.20
N LYS A 47 5.07 -1.39 22.30
CA LYS A 47 5.68 -0.22 21.66
C LYS A 47 5.39 -0.26 20.17
N VAL A 48 5.13 0.91 19.58
CA VAL A 48 4.98 1.01 18.12
C VAL A 48 6.31 1.41 17.52
N ILE A 49 6.80 0.59 16.60
CA ILE A 49 7.93 0.91 15.73
C ILE A 49 7.55 0.48 14.33
N ASN A 50 7.35 1.46 13.46
CA ASN A 50 7.04 1.20 12.06
C ASN A 50 8.20 0.51 11.36
N PRO A 51 7.95 -0.32 10.33
CA PRO A 51 8.99 -0.93 9.52
C PRO A 51 9.84 0.11 8.80
N GLY A 52 11.14 -0.17 8.69
CA GLY A 52 12.05 0.64 7.89
C GLY A 52 12.08 0.22 6.41
N VAL A 53 12.58 1.11 5.58
CA VAL A 53 12.95 0.87 4.18
C VAL A 53 14.43 1.17 3.98
N ASP A 54 15.04 0.53 2.99
CA ASP A 54 16.37 0.89 2.53
C ASP A 54 16.35 2.22 1.79
N ASP A 55 17.49 2.88 1.73
CA ASP A 55 17.63 4.06 0.87
C ASP A 55 17.49 3.66 -0.60
N ILE A 56 16.92 4.57 -1.40
CA ILE A 56 16.77 4.31 -2.83
C ILE A 56 18.13 4.17 -3.50
N LYS A 57 18.26 3.14 -4.34
CA LYS A 57 19.40 2.94 -5.20
C LYS A 57 19.19 3.62 -6.55
N GLU A 58 20.28 4.03 -7.18
CA GLU A 58 20.21 4.54 -8.54
C GLU A 58 19.62 3.46 -9.49
N ILE A 59 18.67 3.87 -10.31
CA ILE A 59 18.03 2.99 -11.28
C ILE A 59 18.81 3.06 -12.59
N GLY A 60 19.28 1.91 -13.06
CA GLY A 60 20.02 1.81 -14.31
C GLY A 60 19.21 2.27 -15.53
N LYS A 61 19.86 2.96 -16.46
CA LYS A 61 19.24 3.53 -17.69
C LYS A 61 18.41 2.50 -18.47
N GLN A 62 18.85 1.23 -18.49
CA GLN A 62 18.13 0.16 -19.19
C GLN A 62 16.75 -0.10 -18.59
N ASN A 63 16.63 -0.11 -17.25
CA ASN A 63 15.34 -0.32 -16.59
C ASN A 63 14.44 0.91 -16.67
N LEU A 64 15.01 2.12 -16.63
CA LEU A 64 14.25 3.34 -16.90
C LEU A 64 13.66 3.31 -18.32
N LYS A 65 14.47 2.95 -19.33
CA LYS A 65 13.99 2.80 -20.71
C LYS A 65 12.90 1.74 -20.84
N LYS A 66 13.08 0.56 -20.22
CA LYS A 66 12.04 -0.48 -20.23
C LYS A 66 10.72 0.00 -19.60
N ALA A 67 10.80 0.78 -18.52
CA ALA A 67 9.60 1.36 -17.90
C ALA A 67 8.95 2.39 -18.82
N ASP A 68 9.72 3.25 -19.49
CA ASP A 68 9.21 4.21 -20.47
C ASP A 68 8.55 3.51 -21.67
N ASP A 69 9.14 2.43 -22.18
CA ASP A 69 8.59 1.63 -23.28
C ASP A 69 7.26 0.96 -22.89
N LEU A 70 7.15 0.42 -21.67
CA LEU A 70 5.94 -0.19 -21.15
C LEU A 70 4.80 0.84 -20.92
N LEU A 71 5.14 2.08 -20.61
CA LEU A 71 4.23 3.15 -20.28
C LEU A 71 4.11 4.21 -21.40
N ILE A 72 4.55 3.85 -22.61
CA ILE A 72 4.53 4.79 -23.74
C ILE A 72 3.10 5.26 -24.03
N ASN A 73 2.91 6.57 -24.22
CA ASN A 73 1.63 7.21 -24.47
C ASN A 73 0.56 6.97 -23.39
N LYS A 74 0.94 6.49 -22.20
CA LYS A 74 0.01 6.27 -21.07
C LYS A 74 0.11 7.41 -20.07
N SER A 75 -1.03 8.00 -19.74
CA SER A 75 -1.20 9.03 -18.70
C SER A 75 -2.67 9.20 -18.35
N PRO A 76 -3.06 9.35 -17.07
CA PRO A 76 -2.19 9.21 -15.89
C PRO A 76 -1.75 7.77 -15.63
N ARG A 77 -0.69 7.61 -14.84
CA ARG A 77 -0.03 6.32 -14.54
C ARG A 77 -0.25 5.95 -13.08
N LEU A 78 -1.03 4.92 -12.86
CA LEU A 78 -1.36 4.41 -11.53
C LEU A 78 -0.67 3.08 -11.30
N ILE A 79 -0.25 2.79 -10.07
CA ILE A 79 0.49 1.56 -9.77
C ILE A 79 0.08 0.95 -8.43
N THR A 80 0.07 -0.38 -8.37
CA THR A 80 0.07 -1.16 -7.13
C THR A 80 1.17 -2.21 -7.17
N VAL A 81 1.91 -2.33 -6.08
CA VAL A 81 2.90 -3.40 -5.86
C VAL A 81 2.44 -4.22 -4.67
N SER A 82 1.87 -5.40 -4.90
CA SER A 82 1.36 -6.23 -3.82
C SER A 82 1.03 -7.65 -4.29
N ARG A 83 0.74 -8.55 -3.35
CA ARG A 83 0.11 -9.83 -3.70
C ARG A 83 -1.30 -9.56 -4.26
N PHE A 84 -1.74 -10.41 -5.20
CA PHE A 84 -3.11 -10.37 -5.72
C PHE A 84 -4.02 -11.20 -4.81
N ASP A 85 -4.34 -10.65 -3.65
CA ASP A 85 -5.34 -11.16 -2.71
C ASP A 85 -6.50 -10.17 -2.56
N LYS A 86 -7.67 -10.65 -2.13
CA LYS A 86 -8.88 -9.82 -2.02
C LYS A 86 -8.68 -8.60 -1.13
N ARG A 87 -7.88 -8.74 -0.07
CA ARG A 87 -7.59 -7.66 0.87
C ARG A 87 -6.94 -6.45 0.21
N LYS A 88 -6.12 -6.65 -0.83
CA LYS A 88 -5.42 -5.57 -1.55
C LYS A 88 -6.33 -4.77 -2.49
N ASN A 89 -7.53 -5.29 -2.76
CA ASN A 89 -8.64 -4.58 -3.37
C ASN A 89 -8.42 -4.08 -4.81
N HIS A 90 -7.60 -4.80 -5.57
CA HIS A 90 -7.38 -4.50 -6.99
C HIS A 90 -8.68 -4.40 -7.79
N ALA A 91 -9.69 -5.22 -7.47
CA ALA A 91 -10.96 -5.23 -8.21
C ALA A 91 -11.68 -3.88 -8.14
N LYS A 92 -11.77 -3.23 -6.96
CA LYS A 92 -12.42 -1.92 -6.87
C LYS A 92 -11.60 -0.81 -7.51
N VAL A 93 -10.26 -0.92 -7.49
CA VAL A 93 -9.41 -0.01 -8.27
C VAL A 93 -9.72 -0.13 -9.77
N MET A 94 -9.84 -1.35 -10.30
CA MET A 94 -10.20 -1.59 -11.71
C MET A 94 -11.58 -1.04 -12.08
N MET A 95 -12.58 -1.18 -11.18
CA MET A 95 -13.89 -0.55 -11.36
C MET A 95 -13.79 0.98 -11.42
N SER A 96 -12.93 1.58 -10.57
CA SER A 96 -12.66 3.03 -10.62
C SER A 96 -11.96 3.43 -11.93
N ILE A 97 -11.02 2.63 -12.44
CA ILE A 97 -10.38 2.85 -13.76
C ILE A 97 -11.42 2.83 -14.88
N ARG A 98 -12.39 1.91 -14.84
CA ARG A 98 -13.51 1.87 -15.82
C ARG A 98 -14.26 3.20 -15.88
N ASN A 99 -14.51 3.82 -14.73
CA ASN A 99 -15.21 5.10 -14.65
C ASN A 99 -14.29 6.28 -15.06
N LEU A 100 -13.01 6.23 -14.70
CA LEU A 100 -12.02 7.26 -15.04
C LEU A 100 -11.62 7.26 -16.52
N LYS A 101 -11.73 6.14 -17.22
CA LYS A 101 -11.34 5.95 -18.63
C LYS A 101 -11.99 6.99 -19.56
N THR A 102 -13.22 7.41 -19.29
CA THR A 102 -13.91 8.43 -20.10
C THR A 102 -13.23 9.79 -19.99
N LYS A 103 -12.78 10.17 -18.78
CA LYS A 103 -12.08 11.44 -18.51
C LYS A 103 -10.61 11.36 -18.90
N TYR A 104 -10.00 10.19 -18.73
CA TYR A 104 -8.57 9.93 -18.97
C TYR A 104 -8.42 8.71 -19.91
N PRO A 105 -8.58 8.86 -21.23
CA PRO A 105 -8.59 7.72 -22.16
C PRO A 105 -7.29 6.89 -22.15
N ASN A 106 -6.16 7.54 -21.88
CA ASN A 106 -4.83 6.93 -21.86
C ASN A 106 -4.39 6.50 -20.44
N ILE A 107 -5.31 6.49 -19.45
CA ILE A 107 -5.00 6.03 -18.11
C ILE A 107 -4.44 4.60 -18.14
N ILE A 108 -3.43 4.34 -17.31
CA ILE A 108 -2.90 2.99 -17.12
C ILE A 108 -2.82 2.65 -15.63
N TYR A 109 -3.24 1.46 -15.28
CA TYR A 109 -3.07 0.88 -13.96
C TYR A 109 -2.13 -0.31 -14.03
N THR A 110 -0.92 -0.15 -13.50
CA THR A 110 0.10 -1.20 -13.45
C THR A 110 -0.03 -2.00 -12.15
N CYS A 111 -0.28 -3.30 -12.28
CA CYS A 111 -0.37 -4.25 -11.18
C CYS A 111 0.89 -5.11 -11.15
N ILE A 112 1.76 -4.92 -10.15
CA ILE A 112 2.99 -5.72 -10.00
C ILE A 112 2.80 -6.70 -8.85
N GLY A 113 2.90 -7.99 -9.14
CA GLY A 113 2.78 -9.05 -8.17
C GLY A 113 2.21 -10.35 -8.70
N TYR A 114 1.72 -11.18 -7.81
CA TYR A 114 1.03 -12.44 -8.10
C TYR A 114 0.13 -12.82 -6.93
N GLY A 115 -0.80 -13.74 -7.14
CA GLY A 115 -1.69 -14.24 -6.09
C GLY A 115 -2.91 -14.97 -6.63
N GLU A 116 -3.73 -15.46 -5.71
CA GLU A 116 -4.91 -16.29 -5.99
C GLU A 116 -6.01 -15.58 -6.79
N GLU A 117 -6.05 -14.25 -6.75
CA GLU A 117 -7.04 -13.45 -7.47
C GLU A 117 -6.61 -13.11 -8.92
N GLU A 118 -5.40 -13.48 -9.37
CA GLU A 118 -4.85 -13.06 -10.67
C GLU A 118 -5.82 -13.33 -11.84
N GLU A 119 -6.31 -14.56 -11.96
CA GLU A 119 -7.20 -14.95 -13.07
C GLU A 119 -8.58 -14.28 -12.98
N LYS A 120 -9.07 -14.04 -11.76
CA LYS A 120 -10.33 -13.30 -11.56
C LYS A 120 -10.17 -11.83 -11.94
N LEU A 121 -9.04 -11.21 -11.60
CA LEU A 121 -8.74 -9.82 -11.96
C LEU A 121 -8.61 -9.65 -13.47
N LYS A 122 -7.93 -10.57 -14.17
CA LYS A 122 -7.85 -10.57 -15.63
C LYS A 122 -9.24 -10.74 -16.29
N ARG A 123 -10.09 -11.61 -15.73
CA ARG A 123 -11.48 -11.76 -16.19
C ARG A 123 -12.26 -10.47 -15.99
N LEU A 124 -12.14 -9.85 -14.81
CA LEU A 124 -12.78 -8.57 -14.50
C LEU A 124 -12.35 -7.46 -15.48
N CYS A 125 -11.09 -7.40 -15.89
CA CYS A 125 -10.63 -6.45 -16.91
C CYS A 125 -11.39 -6.62 -18.22
N ARG A 126 -11.59 -7.85 -18.70
CA ARG A 126 -12.39 -8.13 -19.90
C ARG A 126 -13.85 -7.71 -19.74
N GLU A 127 -14.48 -8.06 -18.64
CA GLU A 127 -15.88 -7.71 -18.32
C GLU A 127 -16.08 -6.19 -18.26
N LEU A 128 -15.09 -5.46 -17.73
CA LEU A 128 -15.10 -3.99 -17.66
C LEU A 128 -14.63 -3.30 -18.95
N ILE A 129 -14.12 -4.05 -19.92
CA ILE A 129 -13.54 -3.55 -21.19
C ILE A 129 -12.44 -2.52 -20.91
N ILE A 130 -11.46 -2.91 -20.05
CA ILE A 130 -10.32 -2.06 -19.64
C ILE A 130 -8.96 -2.76 -19.82
N GLU A 131 -8.87 -3.76 -20.70
CA GLU A 131 -7.62 -4.51 -20.90
C GLU A 131 -6.46 -3.59 -21.33
N ASP A 132 -6.74 -2.57 -22.14
CA ASP A 132 -5.73 -1.59 -22.58
C ASP A 132 -5.33 -0.59 -21.48
N GLN A 133 -6.08 -0.54 -20.38
CA GLN A 133 -5.85 0.32 -19.21
C GLN A 133 -5.24 -0.42 -18.03
N VAL A 134 -4.99 -1.73 -18.14
CA VAL A 134 -4.42 -2.52 -17.03
C VAL A 134 -3.23 -3.32 -17.51
N LEU A 135 -2.09 -3.14 -16.84
CA LEU A 135 -0.85 -3.89 -17.11
C LEU A 135 -0.54 -4.80 -15.92
N PHE A 136 -0.56 -6.10 -16.12
CA PHE A 136 -0.13 -7.08 -15.12
C PHE A 136 1.32 -7.46 -15.34
N LEU A 137 2.15 -7.34 -14.29
CA LEU A 137 3.57 -7.72 -14.31
C LEU A 137 3.88 -8.68 -13.17
N LYS A 138 4.61 -9.74 -13.48
CA LYS A 138 4.99 -10.80 -12.53
C LYS A 138 6.45 -11.19 -12.73
N GLY A 139 7.15 -11.41 -11.61
CA GLY A 139 8.54 -11.90 -11.65
C GLY A 139 9.53 -10.92 -12.27
N ILE A 140 9.22 -9.63 -12.29
CA ILE A 140 10.15 -8.59 -12.75
C ILE A 140 11.24 -8.32 -11.71
N SER A 141 12.37 -7.78 -12.15
CA SER A 141 13.45 -7.39 -11.23
C SER A 141 13.03 -6.25 -10.32
N GLU A 142 13.64 -6.19 -9.14
CA GLU A 142 13.46 -5.10 -8.17
C GLU A 142 13.72 -3.74 -8.83
N GLU A 143 14.75 -3.65 -9.65
CA GLU A 143 15.15 -2.43 -10.33
C GLU A 143 14.10 -1.96 -11.36
N LEU A 144 13.48 -2.90 -12.12
CA LEU A 144 12.38 -2.56 -13.02
C LEU A 144 11.12 -2.17 -12.25
N LYS A 145 10.82 -2.84 -11.11
CA LYS A 145 9.75 -2.43 -10.21
C LYS A 145 9.93 -0.98 -9.76
N ASN A 146 11.14 -0.64 -9.31
CA ASN A 146 11.47 0.70 -8.85
C ASN A 146 11.39 1.75 -9.99
N ALA A 147 11.83 1.38 -11.20
CA ALA A 147 11.67 2.21 -12.39
C ALA A 147 10.19 2.51 -12.68
N LEU A 148 9.32 1.50 -12.63
CA LEU A 148 7.88 1.67 -12.86
C LEU A 148 7.23 2.52 -11.77
N ILE A 149 7.61 2.34 -10.49
CA ILE A 149 7.13 3.20 -9.40
C ILE A 149 7.55 4.65 -9.70
N SER A 150 8.82 4.91 -9.99
CA SER A 150 9.34 6.27 -10.22
C SER A 150 8.71 6.99 -11.43
N LYS A 151 8.07 6.26 -12.34
CA LYS A 151 7.37 6.79 -13.53
C LYS A 151 5.86 6.88 -13.35
N SER A 152 5.36 6.55 -12.17
CA SER A 152 3.92 6.59 -11.85
C SER A 152 3.52 7.93 -11.22
N ASP A 153 2.22 8.24 -11.25
CA ASP A 153 1.67 9.46 -10.68
C ASP A 153 1.06 9.21 -9.30
N ILE A 154 0.45 8.02 -9.09
CA ILE A 154 -0.23 7.66 -7.84
C ILE A 154 -0.01 6.18 -7.54
N PHE A 155 0.30 5.85 -6.30
CA PHE A 155 0.32 4.49 -5.78
C PHE A 155 -1.03 4.15 -5.14
N LEU A 156 -1.63 3.01 -5.51
CA LEU A 156 -2.97 2.61 -5.08
C LEU A 156 -2.96 1.30 -4.32
N MET A 157 -3.37 1.30 -3.07
CA MET A 157 -3.65 0.08 -2.32
C MET A 157 -4.72 0.34 -1.25
N PRO A 158 -5.98 0.62 -1.67
CA PRO A 158 -7.10 0.86 -0.75
C PRO A 158 -7.55 -0.44 -0.10
N SER A 159 -6.67 -1.01 0.71
CA SER A 159 -6.86 -2.31 1.37
C SER A 159 -8.09 -2.32 2.26
N ILE A 160 -8.72 -3.50 2.36
CA ILE A 160 -9.87 -3.78 3.21
C ILE A 160 -9.55 -4.89 4.20
N ILE A 161 -10.38 -5.05 5.22
CA ILE A 161 -10.37 -6.26 6.05
C ILE A 161 -11.00 -7.41 5.25
N HIS A 162 -10.29 -8.51 5.10
CA HIS A 162 -10.81 -9.73 4.49
C HIS A 162 -10.44 -10.94 5.34
N GLU A 163 -11.44 -11.72 5.79
CA GLU A 163 -11.23 -12.92 6.61
C GLU A 163 -10.24 -12.72 7.77
N LYS A 164 -10.42 -11.72 8.59
CA LYS A 164 -9.51 -11.37 9.70
C LYS A 164 -8.08 -10.93 9.28
N SER A 165 -7.80 -10.87 7.97
CA SER A 165 -6.54 -10.36 7.45
C SER A 165 -6.67 -8.85 7.22
N VAL A 166 -5.69 -8.09 7.71
CA VAL A 166 -5.63 -6.63 7.60
C VAL A 166 -4.29 -6.20 7.01
N GLU A 167 -4.22 -4.98 6.49
CA GLU A 167 -2.94 -4.35 6.18
C GLU A 167 -2.29 -3.88 7.49
N GLY A 168 -1.12 -4.44 7.83
CA GLY A 168 -0.45 -4.09 9.08
C GLY A 168 0.19 -2.70 9.08
N PHE A 169 0.76 -2.28 7.96
CA PHE A 169 1.41 -0.99 7.76
C PHE A 169 1.41 -0.58 6.28
N GLY A 170 1.93 -1.47 5.40
CA GLY A 170 2.05 -1.22 3.97
C GLY A 170 3.38 -0.57 3.58
N ILE A 171 4.49 -1.31 3.74
CA ILE A 171 5.85 -0.84 3.36
C ILE A 171 5.88 -0.25 1.95
N SER A 172 5.12 -0.81 1.01
CA SER A 172 5.05 -0.33 -0.37
C SER A 172 4.55 1.11 -0.52
N PHE A 173 3.82 1.66 0.46
CA PHE A 173 3.49 3.09 0.49
C PHE A 173 4.74 3.93 0.68
N ILE A 174 5.65 3.50 1.57
CA ILE A 174 6.90 4.22 1.81
C ILE A 174 7.87 4.04 0.64
N GLU A 175 7.92 2.84 0.03
CA GLU A 175 8.71 2.62 -1.19
C GLU A 175 8.26 3.57 -2.32
N ALA A 176 6.95 3.76 -2.52
CA ALA A 176 6.43 4.73 -3.49
C ALA A 176 6.75 6.18 -3.09
N ALA A 177 6.58 6.51 -1.80
CA ALA A 177 6.87 7.84 -1.27
C ALA A 177 8.33 8.27 -1.48
N GLN A 178 9.29 7.35 -1.40
CA GLN A 178 10.71 7.64 -1.67
C GLN A 178 10.92 8.21 -3.09
N TYR A 179 10.12 7.78 -4.06
CA TYR A 179 10.15 8.30 -5.44
C TYR A 179 9.28 9.55 -5.64
N GLY A 180 8.66 10.07 -4.58
CA GLY A 180 7.77 11.22 -4.68
C GLY A 180 6.39 10.86 -5.23
N ILE A 181 5.94 9.63 -5.04
CA ILE A 181 4.65 9.16 -5.50
C ILE A 181 3.69 9.12 -4.30
N PRO A 182 2.63 9.94 -4.28
CA PRO A 182 1.63 9.92 -3.21
C PRO A 182 0.80 8.66 -3.29
N SER A 183 0.26 8.25 -2.15
CA SER A 183 -0.47 6.99 -2.05
C SER A 183 -1.94 7.19 -1.69
N ILE A 184 -2.80 6.28 -2.19
CA ILE A 184 -4.17 6.11 -1.70
C ILE A 184 -4.24 4.79 -0.95
N GLY A 185 -4.46 4.85 0.37
CA GLY A 185 -4.56 3.71 1.27
C GLY A 185 -5.99 3.51 1.79
N GLY A 186 -6.28 2.30 2.28
CA GLY A 186 -7.55 1.98 2.93
C GLY A 186 -7.54 2.40 4.42
N LYS A 187 -8.70 2.82 4.93
CA LYS A 187 -8.86 3.21 6.35
C LYS A 187 -8.78 2.01 7.32
N ASP A 188 -9.06 0.81 6.84
CA ASP A 188 -9.15 -0.40 7.65
C ASP A 188 -7.79 -1.10 7.76
N GLY A 189 -6.86 -0.47 8.47
CA GLY A 189 -5.51 -1.02 8.68
C GLY A 189 -4.48 0.04 9.04
N GLY A 190 -3.22 -0.33 8.98
CA GLY A 190 -2.08 0.52 9.35
C GLY A 190 -1.62 1.50 8.26
N ALA A 191 -2.40 1.71 7.19
CA ALA A 191 -2.03 2.65 6.13
C ALA A 191 -1.89 4.10 6.62
N SER A 192 -2.67 4.50 7.65
CA SER A 192 -2.60 5.83 8.27
C SER A 192 -1.30 6.12 9.00
N ASP A 193 -0.50 5.11 9.33
CA ASP A 193 0.84 5.30 9.88
C ASP A 193 1.87 5.63 8.77
N ALA A 194 1.62 5.15 7.55
CA ALA A 194 2.48 5.39 6.39
C ALA A 194 2.08 6.63 5.58
N ILE A 195 0.78 6.97 5.58
CA ILE A 195 0.19 8.04 4.78
C ILE A 195 -0.40 9.10 5.71
N ILE A 196 0.08 10.32 5.63
CA ILE A 196 -0.54 11.48 6.29
C ILE A 196 -1.65 11.97 5.35
N HIS A 197 -2.91 11.73 5.75
CA HIS A 197 -4.09 12.08 4.97
C HIS A 197 -4.09 13.56 4.58
N GLU A 198 -4.42 13.86 3.32
CA GLU A 198 -4.42 15.20 2.72
C GLU A 198 -3.06 15.93 2.73
N LYS A 199 -1.97 15.21 2.98
CA LYS A 199 -0.62 15.78 2.95
C LYS A 199 0.35 14.95 2.11
N THR A 200 0.45 13.64 2.39
CA THR A 200 1.35 12.74 1.66
C THR A 200 0.59 11.73 0.78
N GLY A 201 -0.73 11.82 0.81
CA GLY A 201 -1.64 10.96 0.09
C GLY A 201 -3.06 11.03 0.68
N LEU A 202 -3.90 10.07 0.35
CA LEU A 202 -5.28 10.01 0.83
C LEU A 202 -5.57 8.66 1.50
N ILE A 203 -6.39 8.70 2.55
CA ILE A 203 -6.98 7.52 3.17
C ILE A 203 -8.46 7.52 2.81
N CYS A 204 -8.97 6.40 2.31
CA CYS A 204 -10.38 6.24 1.91
C CYS A 204 -10.97 4.93 2.46
N ASP A 205 -12.29 4.83 2.45
CA ASP A 205 -12.96 3.55 2.67
C ASP A 205 -12.78 2.64 1.45
N GLY A 206 -11.93 1.62 1.57
CA GLY A 206 -11.73 0.64 0.51
C GLY A 206 -12.99 -0.16 0.16
N ASN A 207 -14.02 -0.16 1.01
CA ASN A 207 -15.31 -0.78 0.72
C ASN A 207 -16.24 0.13 -0.10
N ASN A 208 -15.93 1.42 -0.20
CA ASN A 208 -16.71 2.41 -0.94
C ASN A 208 -16.04 2.75 -2.28
N LEU A 209 -16.67 2.34 -3.38
CA LEU A 209 -16.15 2.57 -4.73
C LEU A 209 -16.04 4.06 -5.07
N ASP A 210 -17.02 4.86 -4.62
CA ASP A 210 -17.05 6.30 -4.91
C ASP A 210 -15.92 7.02 -4.17
N GLU A 211 -15.58 6.61 -2.94
CA GLU A 211 -14.44 7.19 -2.23
C GLU A 211 -13.11 6.87 -2.91
N ILE A 212 -12.94 5.64 -3.42
CA ILE A 212 -11.74 5.28 -4.20
C ILE A 212 -11.67 6.13 -5.46
N TYR A 213 -12.76 6.20 -6.22
CA TYR A 213 -12.87 7.01 -7.44
C TYR A 213 -12.56 8.49 -7.16
N ASN A 214 -13.22 9.08 -6.16
CA ASN A 214 -13.05 10.49 -5.80
C ASN A 214 -11.63 10.79 -5.32
N SER A 215 -11.01 9.87 -4.57
CA SER A 215 -9.62 10.01 -4.12
C SER A 215 -8.65 10.03 -5.30
N ILE A 216 -8.82 9.13 -6.28
CA ILE A 216 -8.00 9.12 -7.49
C ILE A 216 -8.20 10.42 -8.26
N ASN A 217 -9.46 10.80 -8.51
CA ASN A 217 -9.79 12.00 -9.26
C ASN A 217 -9.25 13.28 -8.58
N LYS A 218 -9.37 13.39 -7.24
CA LYS A 218 -8.84 14.51 -6.45
C LYS A 218 -7.33 14.69 -6.64
N LEU A 219 -6.55 13.60 -6.61
CA LEU A 219 -5.11 13.68 -6.84
C LEU A 219 -4.76 14.00 -8.29
N LEU A 220 -5.55 13.54 -9.26
CA LEU A 220 -5.30 13.82 -10.69
C LEU A 220 -5.71 15.24 -11.09
N GLU A 221 -6.76 15.80 -10.46
CA GLU A 221 -7.19 17.18 -10.73
C GLU A 221 -6.09 18.18 -10.35
N ASN A 222 -5.85 19.11 -11.27
CA ASN A 222 -4.79 20.13 -11.12
C ASN A 222 -3.40 19.54 -10.82
N LYS A 223 -3.18 18.24 -11.07
CA LYS A 223 -1.95 17.51 -10.76
C LYS A 223 -1.55 17.60 -9.28
N THR A 224 -2.52 17.60 -8.38
CA THR A 224 -2.32 17.67 -6.92
C THR A 224 -1.39 16.56 -6.42
N TYR A 225 -1.31 15.43 -7.15
CA TYR A 225 -0.36 14.36 -6.85
C TYR A 225 1.11 14.83 -6.81
N ILE A 226 1.50 15.92 -7.51
CA ILE A 226 2.87 16.44 -7.49
C ILE A 226 3.21 17.03 -6.13
N GLU A 227 2.32 17.86 -5.58
CA GLU A 227 2.48 18.47 -4.26
C GLU A 227 2.52 17.40 -3.16
N TYR A 228 1.55 16.50 -3.16
CA TYR A 228 1.47 15.41 -2.19
C TYR A 228 2.66 14.44 -2.31
N GLY A 229 3.14 14.21 -3.52
CA GLY A 229 4.32 13.41 -3.78
C GLY A 229 5.59 14.03 -3.21
N GLY A 230 5.77 15.34 -3.32
CA GLY A 230 6.86 16.07 -2.69
C GLY A 230 6.86 15.91 -1.17
N ALA A 231 5.69 16.09 -0.54
CA ALA A 231 5.53 15.88 0.90
C ALA A 231 5.73 14.41 1.31
N ALA A 232 5.27 13.46 0.49
CA ALA A 232 5.48 12.03 0.72
C ALA A 232 6.97 11.67 0.71
N LYS A 233 7.72 12.19 -0.27
CA LYS A 233 9.17 11.98 -0.37
C LYS A 233 9.91 12.50 0.86
N GLU A 234 9.56 13.68 1.33
CA GLU A 234 10.17 14.22 2.55
C GLU A 234 9.84 13.35 3.77
N ASN A 235 8.56 12.97 3.92
CA ASN A 235 8.12 12.11 5.03
C ASN A 235 8.78 10.72 5.00
N SER A 236 9.04 10.15 3.81
CA SER A 236 9.64 8.81 3.67
C SER A 236 11.01 8.68 4.36
N ARG A 237 11.75 9.78 4.49
CA ARG A 237 13.04 9.83 5.18
C ARG A 237 12.95 9.43 6.66
N ASN A 238 11.77 9.56 7.27
CA ASN A 238 11.54 9.14 8.66
C ASN A 238 11.49 7.62 8.81
N PHE A 239 11.31 6.89 7.71
CA PHE A 239 11.20 5.44 7.67
C PHE A 239 12.48 4.74 7.16
N LEU A 240 13.59 5.46 6.96
CA LEU A 240 14.86 4.82 6.64
C LEU A 240 15.34 3.96 7.80
N TRP A 241 15.88 2.76 7.51
CA TRP A 241 16.42 1.85 8.54
C TRP A 241 17.41 2.55 9.45
N SER A 242 18.22 3.48 8.95
CA SER A 242 19.16 4.27 9.75
C SER A 242 18.47 5.05 10.88
N LYS A 243 17.21 5.50 10.69
CA LYS A 243 16.40 6.17 11.72
C LYS A 243 15.61 5.17 12.57
N ILE A 244 15.02 4.17 11.95
CA ILE A 244 14.18 3.18 12.64
C ILE A 244 14.99 2.39 13.67
N ILE A 245 16.25 2.03 13.37
CA ILE A 245 17.16 1.35 14.30
C ILE A 245 17.36 2.15 15.59
N GLU A 246 17.39 3.48 15.53
CA GLU A 246 17.53 4.29 16.74
C GLU A 246 16.33 4.15 17.68
N ASN A 247 15.12 3.93 17.14
CA ASN A 247 13.94 3.65 17.96
C ASN A 247 14.05 2.29 18.67
N TYR A 248 14.61 1.28 18.00
CA TYR A 248 14.88 -0.02 18.64
C TYR A 248 15.92 0.10 19.76
N LYS A 249 17.02 0.84 19.54
CA LYS A 249 18.07 1.05 20.57
C LYS A 249 17.56 1.72 21.85
N ARG A 250 16.51 2.55 21.75
CA ARG A 250 15.92 3.25 22.91
C ARG A 250 15.08 2.36 23.81
N ILE A 251 14.69 1.19 23.34
CA ILE A 251 13.80 0.27 24.06
C ILE A 251 14.47 -1.04 24.46
N LEU A 252 15.68 -1.28 23.99
CA LEU A 252 16.58 -2.37 24.41
C LEU A 252 17.50 -1.91 25.54
#